data_424c6b3ba35fe80afcfb0a508eb04f2f
#
_entry.id   424c6b3ba35fe80afcfb0a508eb04f2f
#
_cell.length_a   1.000
_cell.length_b   1.000
_cell.length_c   1.000
_cell.angle_alpha   90.00
_cell.angle_beta   90.00
_cell.angle_gamma   90.00
#
_symmetry.space_group_name_H-M   'P 1'
#
loop_
_entity.id
_entity.type
_entity.pdbx_description
1 polymer ?
#
loop_
_entity_poly.entity_id
_entity_poly.type
_entity_poly.pdbx_seq_one_letter_code
_entity_poly.pdbx_strand_id
1 'polypeptide(L)'
;TEIARALFGLDKHTGGTVRLMGKRVSFSSPTEAIAHGVGLVPENRKADGLFFNFEGPPNITSSRLRALLRGLFLDPAKERRAGQEYIQRLRITPAAVEKSVQYLSGGNQQKVVIARWLFSQARLLILDEPTQGIDVGAKLDVYDVINTLTAQGISILLISSDYPELLAMSDRV
;
A
#
# COMPACT_ATOMS: atom_id res chain seq x y z
N THR A 1 2.19 -7.75 -13.05
CA THR A 1 1.07 -8.11 -12.14
C THR A 1 1.19 -9.54 -11.60
N GLU A 2 1.41 -10.59 -12.44
CA GLU A 2 1.43 -11.99 -11.98
C GLU A 2 2.53 -12.27 -10.94
N ILE A 3 3.72 -11.69 -11.14
CA ILE A 3 4.83 -11.80 -10.17
C ILE A 3 4.45 -11.16 -8.84
N ALA A 4 3.84 -9.96 -8.88
CA ALA A 4 3.37 -9.27 -7.68
C ALA A 4 2.36 -10.11 -6.89
N ARG A 5 1.38 -10.67 -7.58
CA ARG A 5 0.33 -11.53 -7.01
C ARG A 5 0.91 -12.81 -6.40
N ALA A 6 1.83 -13.46 -7.10
CA ALA A 6 2.51 -14.67 -6.60
C ALA A 6 3.37 -14.38 -5.36
N LEU A 7 4.13 -13.27 -5.36
CA LEU A 7 4.93 -12.83 -4.22
C LEU A 7 4.08 -12.44 -3.00
N PHE A 8 2.86 -11.99 -3.22
CA PHE A 8 1.92 -11.64 -2.16
C PHE A 8 1.04 -12.80 -1.71
N GLY A 9 1.18 -13.99 -2.35
CA GLY A 9 0.41 -15.19 -2.00
C GLY A 9 -1.03 -15.20 -2.49
N LEU A 10 -1.35 -14.40 -3.52
CA LEU A 10 -2.65 -14.43 -4.22
C LEU A 10 -2.70 -15.56 -5.24
N ASP A 11 -1.59 -15.80 -5.92
CA ASP A 11 -1.46 -16.84 -6.94
C ASP A 11 -0.35 -17.83 -6.55
N LYS A 12 -0.52 -19.09 -6.95
CA LYS A 12 0.52 -20.11 -6.74
C LYS A 12 1.64 -19.92 -7.76
N HIS A 13 2.88 -19.86 -7.29
CA HIS A 13 4.03 -19.92 -8.18
C HIS A 13 4.35 -21.38 -8.52
N THR A 14 4.75 -21.63 -9.74
CA THR A 14 5.04 -22.96 -10.29
C THR A 14 6.51 -23.38 -10.15
N GLY A 15 7.39 -22.44 -9.76
CA GLY A 15 8.81 -22.72 -9.60
C GLY A 15 9.58 -21.51 -9.07
N GLY A 16 10.89 -21.69 -8.91
CA GLY A 16 11.76 -20.64 -8.42
C GLY A 16 11.92 -20.61 -6.90
N THR A 17 12.65 -19.61 -6.41
CA THR A 17 12.89 -19.42 -4.97
C THR A 17 12.79 -17.93 -4.63
N VAL A 18 11.96 -17.60 -3.66
CA VAL A 18 11.87 -16.26 -3.09
C VAL A 18 12.65 -16.22 -1.77
N ARG A 19 13.44 -15.16 -1.60
CA ARG A 19 14.12 -14.89 -0.34
C ARG A 19 13.74 -13.51 0.17
N LEU A 20 13.29 -13.45 1.41
CA LEU A 20 13.00 -12.21 2.12
C LEU A 20 13.97 -12.09 3.30
N MET A 21 14.74 -11.00 3.37
CA MET A 21 15.79 -10.81 4.39
C MET A 21 16.74 -12.02 4.51
N GLY A 22 17.14 -12.59 3.36
CA GLY A 22 18.03 -13.76 3.27
C GLY A 22 17.38 -15.12 3.54
N LYS A 23 16.18 -15.16 4.10
CA LYS A 23 15.43 -16.41 4.38
C LYS A 23 14.55 -16.80 3.21
N ARG A 24 14.52 -18.09 2.88
CA ARG A 24 13.59 -18.63 1.89
C ARG A 24 12.16 -18.51 2.42
N VAL A 25 11.28 -17.94 1.62
CA VAL A 25 9.85 -17.77 1.93
C VAL A 25 8.99 -18.29 0.76
N SER A 26 7.79 -18.71 1.10
CA SER A 26 6.74 -19.05 0.15
C SER A 26 5.42 -18.75 0.85
N PHE A 27 4.66 -17.83 0.33
CA PHE A 27 3.39 -17.43 0.93
C PHE A 27 2.24 -18.17 0.23
N SER A 28 1.41 -18.83 1.01
CA SER A 28 0.20 -19.52 0.54
C SER A 28 -1.05 -18.62 0.59
N SER A 29 -0.92 -17.45 1.20
CA SER A 29 -2.00 -16.48 1.35
C SER A 29 -1.47 -15.06 1.58
N PRO A 30 -2.27 -14.02 1.25
CA PRO A 30 -1.96 -12.64 1.61
C PRO A 30 -1.75 -12.43 3.12
N THR A 31 -2.49 -13.17 3.95
CA THR A 31 -2.35 -13.07 5.41
C THR A 31 -0.93 -13.44 5.88
N GLU A 32 -0.33 -14.47 5.27
CA GLU A 32 1.06 -14.84 5.55
C GLU A 32 2.04 -13.77 5.08
N ALA A 33 1.87 -13.24 3.86
CA ALA A 33 2.69 -12.16 3.33
C ALA A 33 2.67 -10.92 4.25
N ILE A 34 1.47 -10.50 4.67
CA ILE A 34 1.26 -9.38 5.59
C ILE A 34 1.96 -9.64 6.94
N ALA A 35 1.83 -10.85 7.49
CA ALA A 35 2.50 -11.22 8.74
C ALA A 35 4.03 -11.17 8.65
N HIS A 36 4.60 -11.32 7.44
CA HIS A 36 6.03 -11.18 7.16
C HIS A 36 6.43 -9.75 6.77
N GLY A 37 5.49 -8.80 6.84
CA GLY A 37 5.76 -7.39 6.54
C GLY A 37 5.81 -7.07 5.05
N VAL A 38 5.09 -7.83 4.21
CA VAL A 38 4.93 -7.55 2.77
C VAL A 38 3.58 -6.88 2.55
N GLY A 39 3.56 -5.80 1.77
CA GLY A 39 2.35 -5.13 1.31
C GLY A 39 2.30 -5.10 -0.22
N LEU A 40 1.10 -5.13 -0.79
CA LEU A 40 0.86 -5.03 -2.23
C LEU A 40 -0.05 -3.85 -2.55
N VAL A 41 0.46 -2.90 -3.32
CA VAL A 41 -0.32 -1.86 -3.97
C VAL A 41 -0.68 -2.38 -5.36
N PRO A 42 -1.94 -2.73 -5.63
CA PRO A 42 -2.34 -3.35 -6.88
C PRO A 42 -2.45 -2.32 -8.01
N GLU A 43 -2.32 -2.80 -9.24
CA GLU A 43 -2.53 -2.01 -10.47
C GLU A 43 -3.94 -1.37 -10.47
N ASN A 44 -4.97 -2.18 -10.27
CA ASN A 44 -6.34 -1.67 -10.20
C ASN A 44 -6.74 -1.32 -8.76
N ARG A 45 -6.29 -0.13 -8.29
CA ARG A 45 -6.63 0.34 -6.95
C ARG A 45 -8.14 0.45 -6.71
N LYS A 46 -8.93 0.63 -7.76
CA LYS A 46 -10.38 0.77 -7.66
C LYS A 46 -11.07 -0.55 -7.37
N ALA A 47 -10.63 -1.64 -7.97
CA ALA A 47 -11.20 -2.97 -7.76
C ALA A 47 -10.61 -3.65 -6.52
N ASP A 48 -9.28 -3.57 -6.36
CA ASP A 48 -8.53 -4.42 -5.45
C ASP A 48 -7.87 -3.66 -4.28
N GLY A 49 -7.75 -2.33 -4.43
CA GLY A 49 -6.99 -1.50 -3.50
C GLY A 49 -7.82 -0.74 -2.47
N LEU A 50 -9.10 -0.46 -2.71
CA LEU A 50 -9.89 0.47 -1.89
C LEU A 50 -11.31 -0.04 -1.62
N PHE A 51 -11.79 0.24 -0.42
CA PHE A 51 -13.21 0.16 -0.07
C PHE A 51 -13.86 1.50 -0.42
N PHE A 52 -14.41 1.62 -1.62
CA PHE A 52 -14.82 2.90 -2.25
C PHE A 52 -15.85 3.68 -1.47
N ASN A 53 -16.76 2.98 -0.79
CA ASN A 53 -17.85 3.61 -0.02
C ASN A 53 -17.42 4.04 1.38
N PHE A 54 -16.17 3.70 1.78
CA PHE A 54 -15.65 4.08 3.09
C PHE A 54 -14.73 5.31 2.99
N GLU A 55 -14.56 5.99 4.11
CA GLU A 55 -13.64 7.09 4.32
C GLU A 55 -12.16 6.60 4.34
N GLY A 56 -11.22 7.53 4.42
CA GLY A 56 -9.79 7.21 4.52
C GLY A 56 -9.41 6.37 5.74
N PRO A 57 -9.85 6.73 6.97
CA PRO A 57 -9.47 5.98 8.16
C PRO A 57 -9.78 4.48 8.10
N PRO A 58 -11.00 4.01 7.82
CA PRO A 58 -11.30 2.58 7.65
C PRO A 58 -10.49 1.93 6.53
N ASN A 59 -10.26 2.65 5.42
CA ASN A 59 -9.43 2.15 4.33
C ASN A 59 -7.99 1.90 4.77
N ILE A 60 -7.41 2.82 5.52
CA ILE A 60 -6.03 2.75 6.01
C ILE A 60 -5.86 1.64 7.04
N THR A 61 -6.80 1.51 7.95
CA THR A 61 -6.67 0.63 9.12
C THR A 61 -7.08 -0.81 8.87
N SER A 62 -7.75 -1.08 7.73
CA SER A 62 -8.30 -2.41 7.37
C SER A 62 -7.30 -3.56 7.40
N SER A 63 -6.01 -3.28 7.15
CA SER A 63 -4.95 -4.30 7.12
C SER A 63 -4.55 -4.82 8.51
N ARG A 64 -4.91 -4.12 9.61
CA ARG A 64 -4.50 -4.48 10.97
C ARG A 64 -5.56 -4.13 12.03
N LEU A 65 -6.80 -4.53 11.81
CA LEU A 65 -7.93 -4.20 12.69
C LEU A 65 -7.72 -4.64 14.15
N ARG A 66 -7.02 -5.75 14.37
CA ARG A 66 -6.72 -6.24 15.74
C ARG A 66 -5.99 -5.21 16.61
N ALA A 67 -5.20 -4.32 16.02
CA ALA A 67 -4.49 -3.27 16.73
C ALA A 67 -5.43 -2.18 17.28
N LEU A 68 -6.67 -2.14 16.81
CA LEU A 68 -7.67 -1.12 17.13
C LEU A 68 -8.78 -1.65 18.05
N LEU A 69 -8.67 -2.89 18.51
CA LEU A 69 -9.68 -3.46 19.37
C LEU A 69 -9.65 -2.83 20.78
N ARG A 70 -10.85 -2.70 21.34
CA ARG A 70 -11.10 -2.46 22.77
C ARG A 70 -11.93 -3.64 23.29
N GLY A 71 -11.26 -4.60 23.92
CA GLY A 71 -11.87 -5.89 24.20
C GLY A 71 -12.14 -6.65 22.90
N LEU A 72 -13.39 -7.01 22.65
CA LEU A 72 -13.82 -7.75 21.45
C LEU A 72 -14.34 -6.85 20.31
N PHE A 73 -14.46 -5.55 20.55
CA PHE A 73 -15.07 -4.61 19.60
C PHE A 73 -14.02 -3.64 19.03
N LEU A 74 -14.22 -3.23 17.79
CA LEU A 74 -13.46 -2.17 17.17
C LEU A 74 -13.74 -0.84 17.89
N ASP A 75 -12.70 -0.08 18.18
CA ASP A 75 -12.81 1.27 18.76
C ASP A 75 -12.80 2.31 17.64
N PRO A 76 -13.96 2.94 17.29
CA PRO A 76 -14.04 3.89 16.19
C PRO A 76 -13.19 5.15 16.41
N ALA A 77 -13.04 5.58 17.65
CA ALA A 77 -12.23 6.76 17.96
C ALA A 77 -10.74 6.48 17.75
N LYS A 78 -10.29 5.28 18.13
CA LYS A 78 -8.92 4.81 17.90
C LYS A 78 -8.64 4.63 16.42
N GLU A 79 -9.61 4.07 15.67
CA GLU A 79 -9.52 3.92 14.22
C GLU A 79 -9.39 5.28 13.52
N ARG A 80 -10.30 6.21 13.81
CA ARG A 80 -10.28 7.57 13.25
C ARG A 80 -8.96 8.28 13.54
N ARG A 81 -8.47 8.22 14.79
CA ARG A 81 -7.19 8.83 15.18
C ARG A 81 -6.01 8.23 14.42
N ALA A 82 -5.93 6.90 14.34
CA ALA A 82 -4.88 6.21 13.61
C ALA A 82 -4.90 6.58 12.12
N GLY A 83 -6.08 6.58 11.48
CA GLY A 83 -6.22 6.98 10.09
C GLY A 83 -5.81 8.44 9.84
N GLN A 84 -6.19 9.37 10.73
CA GLN A 84 -5.80 10.78 10.64
C GLN A 84 -4.28 10.96 10.69
N GLU A 85 -3.57 10.22 11.53
CA GLU A 85 -2.11 10.25 11.62
C GLU A 85 -1.46 9.95 10.26
N TYR A 86 -1.91 8.89 9.56
CA TYR A 86 -1.38 8.54 8.24
C TYR A 86 -1.83 9.49 7.14
N ILE A 87 -3.03 10.06 7.23
CA ILE A 87 -3.51 11.11 6.31
C ILE A 87 -2.57 12.31 6.39
N GLN A 88 -2.20 12.76 7.57
CA GLN A 88 -1.25 13.86 7.78
C GLN A 88 0.17 13.48 7.31
N ARG A 89 0.65 12.29 7.72
CA ARG A 89 2.00 11.81 7.41
C ARG A 89 2.27 11.74 5.90
N LEU A 90 1.29 11.29 5.11
CA LEU A 90 1.43 11.15 3.66
C LEU A 90 0.84 12.35 2.88
N ARG A 91 0.53 13.43 3.56
CA ARG A 91 -0.07 14.64 2.94
C ARG A 91 -1.26 14.28 2.05
N ILE A 92 -2.11 13.37 2.53
CA ILE A 92 -3.41 13.09 1.89
C ILE A 92 -4.34 14.26 2.20
N THR A 93 -5.22 14.59 1.27
CA THR A 93 -6.20 15.67 1.51
C THR A 93 -6.97 15.44 2.82
N PRO A 94 -7.12 16.46 3.69
CA PRO A 94 -7.87 16.32 4.94
C PRO A 94 -9.31 15.85 4.75
N ALA A 95 -9.91 16.13 3.58
CA ALA A 95 -11.24 15.65 3.23
C ALA A 95 -11.38 14.11 3.28
N ALA A 96 -10.26 13.37 3.21
CA ALA A 96 -10.25 11.91 3.32
C ALA A 96 -10.71 11.40 4.70
N VAL A 97 -10.74 12.25 5.73
CA VAL A 97 -11.22 11.89 7.07
C VAL A 97 -12.74 11.74 7.12
N GLU A 98 -13.46 12.48 6.27
CA GLU A 98 -14.92 12.61 6.36
C GLU A 98 -15.65 12.26 5.05
N LYS A 99 -14.90 12.15 3.95
CA LYS A 99 -15.46 11.80 2.65
C LYS A 99 -15.02 10.43 2.22
N SER A 100 -15.94 9.68 1.61
CA SER A 100 -15.62 8.41 0.93
C SER A 100 -14.46 8.59 -0.04
N VAL A 101 -13.57 7.61 -0.09
CA VAL A 101 -12.36 7.67 -0.94
C VAL A 101 -12.67 7.75 -2.43
N GLN A 102 -13.87 7.40 -2.87
CA GLN A 102 -14.33 7.56 -4.25
C GLN A 102 -14.28 9.01 -4.74
N TYR A 103 -14.42 10.00 -3.84
CA TYR A 103 -14.41 11.42 -4.18
C TYR A 103 -13.00 12.05 -4.12
N LEU A 104 -11.99 11.27 -3.81
CA LEU A 104 -10.61 11.74 -3.79
C LEU A 104 -9.98 11.67 -5.19
N SER A 105 -9.00 12.55 -5.46
CA SER A 105 -8.17 12.45 -6.66
C SER A 105 -7.40 11.14 -6.71
N GLY A 106 -7.00 10.69 -7.90
CA GLY A 106 -6.24 9.45 -8.09
C GLY A 106 -4.98 9.38 -7.24
N GLY A 107 -4.22 10.47 -7.14
CA GLY A 107 -3.02 10.52 -6.28
C GLY A 107 -3.35 10.38 -4.79
N ASN A 108 -4.44 10.99 -4.29
CA ASN A 108 -4.86 10.81 -2.90
C ASN A 108 -5.36 9.38 -2.64
N GLN A 109 -6.10 8.78 -3.59
CA GLN A 109 -6.50 7.38 -3.52
C GLN A 109 -5.29 6.46 -3.40
N GLN A 110 -4.26 6.69 -4.23
CA GLN A 110 -3.02 5.92 -4.19
C GLN A 110 -2.30 6.04 -2.85
N LYS A 111 -2.19 7.26 -2.33
CA LYS A 111 -1.61 7.52 -1.01
C LYS A 111 -2.38 6.81 0.11
N VAL A 112 -3.71 6.67 0.01
CA VAL A 112 -4.53 5.90 0.96
C VAL A 112 -4.16 4.40 0.93
N VAL A 113 -3.96 3.81 -0.26
CA VAL A 113 -3.53 2.41 -0.39
C VAL A 113 -2.15 2.21 0.23
N ILE A 114 -1.21 3.12 -0.05
CA ILE A 114 0.14 3.08 0.55
C ILE A 114 0.05 3.20 2.08
N ALA A 115 -0.77 4.13 2.59
CA ALA A 115 -0.98 4.33 4.03
C ALA A 115 -1.47 3.06 4.73
N ARG A 116 -2.34 2.26 4.10
CA ARG A 116 -2.81 0.96 4.61
C ARG A 116 -1.65 0.03 4.93
N TRP A 117 -0.69 -0.07 4.02
CA TRP A 117 0.44 -0.97 4.19
C TRP A 117 1.43 -0.45 5.22
N LEU A 118 1.58 0.85 5.34
CA LEU A 118 2.37 1.44 6.43
C LEU A 118 1.73 1.19 7.80
N PHE A 119 0.40 1.29 7.90
CA PHE A 119 -0.32 0.95 9.12
C PHE A 119 -0.14 -0.53 9.48
N SER A 120 -0.05 -1.43 8.50
CA SER A 120 0.25 -2.84 8.72
C SER A 120 1.70 -3.11 9.13
N GLN A 121 2.58 -2.08 9.12
CA GLN A 121 4.02 -2.18 9.40
C GLN A 121 4.78 -2.96 8.31
N ALA A 122 4.37 -2.82 7.06
CA ALA A 122 5.08 -3.40 5.93
C ALA A 122 6.52 -2.88 5.85
N ARG A 123 7.45 -3.80 5.55
CA ARG A 123 8.89 -3.53 5.33
C ARG A 123 9.27 -3.66 3.86
N LEU A 124 8.47 -4.38 3.10
CA LEU A 124 8.55 -4.49 1.64
C LEU A 124 7.20 -4.10 1.07
N LEU A 125 7.20 -3.12 0.17
CA LEU A 125 6.02 -2.77 -0.63
C LEU A 125 6.25 -3.18 -2.08
N ILE A 126 5.35 -3.99 -2.58
CA ILE A 126 5.25 -4.30 -4.00
C ILE A 126 4.28 -3.27 -4.59
N LEU A 127 4.78 -2.44 -5.51
CA LEU A 127 4.00 -1.40 -6.18
C LEU A 127 3.79 -1.83 -7.64
N ASP A 128 2.57 -2.20 -7.96
CA ASP A 128 2.20 -2.65 -9.31
C ASP A 128 1.49 -1.49 -10.02
N GLU A 129 2.15 -0.89 -11.02
CA GLU A 129 1.70 0.27 -11.78
C GLU A 129 1.23 1.44 -10.87
N PRO A 130 2.05 1.91 -9.90
CA PRO A 130 1.57 2.80 -8.83
C PRO A 130 1.07 4.15 -9.32
N THR A 131 1.43 4.59 -10.51
CA THR A 131 1.02 5.88 -11.07
C THR A 131 0.04 5.76 -12.23
N GLN A 132 -0.46 4.55 -12.52
CA GLN A 132 -1.43 4.35 -13.58
C GLN A 132 -2.74 5.11 -13.28
N GLY A 133 -3.21 5.87 -14.28
CA GLY A 133 -4.44 6.65 -14.17
C GLY A 133 -4.36 7.80 -13.15
N ILE A 134 -3.16 8.31 -12.88
CA ILE A 134 -2.91 9.49 -12.04
C ILE A 134 -2.44 10.63 -12.97
N ASP A 135 -2.87 11.85 -12.68
CA ASP A 135 -2.39 13.03 -13.40
C ASP A 135 -0.91 13.33 -13.11
N VAL A 136 -0.23 14.04 -14.03
CA VAL A 136 1.22 14.26 -13.98
C VAL A 136 1.67 14.95 -12.69
N GLY A 137 0.90 15.91 -12.20
CA GLY A 137 1.25 16.62 -10.97
C GLY A 137 1.16 15.69 -9.74
N ALA A 138 0.12 14.86 -9.68
CA ALA A 138 -0.06 13.93 -8.59
C ALA A 138 0.90 12.72 -8.66
N LYS A 139 1.48 12.39 -9.83
CA LYS A 139 2.58 11.41 -9.93
C LYS A 139 3.78 11.81 -9.08
N LEU A 140 4.18 13.08 -9.15
CA LEU A 140 5.31 13.60 -8.36
C LEU A 140 5.06 13.45 -6.86
N ASP A 141 3.85 13.70 -6.39
CA ASP A 141 3.48 13.49 -4.99
C ASP A 141 3.63 12.02 -4.56
N VAL A 142 3.30 11.07 -5.44
CA VAL A 142 3.47 9.63 -5.17
C VAL A 142 4.96 9.26 -5.14
N TYR A 143 5.77 9.81 -6.03
CA TYR A 143 7.23 9.60 -6.03
C TYR A 143 7.88 10.14 -4.76
N ASP A 144 7.49 11.32 -4.30
CA ASP A 144 7.97 11.89 -3.03
C ASP A 144 7.63 10.99 -1.84
N VAL A 145 6.43 10.40 -1.84
CA VAL A 145 6.05 9.42 -0.82
C VAL A 145 6.97 8.20 -0.90
N ILE A 146 7.17 7.61 -2.09
CA ILE A 146 8.04 6.44 -2.28
C ILE A 146 9.48 6.75 -1.80
N ASN A 147 10.06 7.88 -2.20
CA ASN A 147 11.39 8.31 -1.78
C ASN A 147 11.48 8.49 -0.26
N THR A 148 10.45 9.06 0.35
CA THR A 148 10.40 9.20 1.82
C THR A 148 10.37 7.84 2.52
N LEU A 149 9.67 6.85 1.96
CA LEU A 149 9.58 5.52 2.53
C LEU A 149 10.89 4.74 2.39
N THR A 150 11.57 4.83 1.25
CA THR A 150 12.89 4.20 1.05
C THR A 150 13.93 4.81 1.98
N ALA A 151 13.92 6.13 2.17
CA ALA A 151 14.77 6.81 3.15
C ALA A 151 14.51 6.36 4.61
N GLN A 152 13.30 5.86 4.91
CA GLN A 152 12.94 5.26 6.21
C GLN A 152 13.28 3.77 6.30
N GLY A 153 13.92 3.19 5.27
CA GLY A 153 14.36 1.79 5.24
C GLY A 153 13.29 0.80 4.77
N ILE A 154 12.20 1.27 4.17
CA ILE A 154 11.21 0.40 3.52
C ILE A 154 11.73 0.03 2.13
N SER A 155 11.80 -1.26 1.84
CA SER A 155 12.17 -1.75 0.51
C SER A 155 10.98 -1.64 -0.44
N ILE A 156 11.25 -1.24 -1.69
CA ILE A 156 10.24 -1.14 -2.74
C ILE A 156 10.59 -2.12 -3.87
N LEU A 157 9.60 -2.90 -4.30
CA LEU A 157 9.62 -3.61 -5.57
C LEU A 157 8.65 -2.89 -6.50
N LEU A 158 9.20 -2.13 -7.45
CA LEU A 158 8.42 -1.37 -8.41
C LEU A 158 8.22 -2.20 -9.69
N ILE A 159 6.98 -2.31 -10.13
CA ILE A 159 6.57 -2.85 -11.41
C ILE A 159 5.87 -1.72 -12.15
N SER A 160 6.37 -1.35 -13.32
CA SER A 160 5.81 -0.27 -14.13
C SER A 160 6.05 -0.52 -15.62
N SER A 161 5.07 -0.17 -16.43
CA SER A 161 5.16 -0.08 -17.88
C SER A 161 5.72 1.26 -18.36
N ASP A 162 5.81 2.25 -17.46
CA ASP A 162 6.38 3.58 -17.71
C ASP A 162 7.91 3.51 -17.55
N TYR A 163 8.64 3.34 -18.66
CA TYR A 163 10.10 3.21 -18.65
C TYR A 163 10.83 4.40 -18.00
N PRO A 164 10.45 5.66 -18.27
CA PRO A 164 10.96 6.81 -17.52
C PRO A 164 10.77 6.70 -15.99
N GLU A 165 9.62 6.20 -15.53
CA GLU A 165 9.37 5.96 -14.10
C GLU A 165 10.36 4.96 -13.52
N LEU A 166 10.57 3.82 -14.19
CA LEU A 166 11.52 2.80 -13.74
C LEU A 166 12.94 3.36 -13.60
N LEU A 167 13.41 4.12 -14.60
CA LEU A 167 14.76 4.69 -14.57
C LEU A 167 14.93 5.77 -13.51
N ALA A 168 13.88 6.56 -13.24
CA ALA A 168 13.95 7.64 -12.27
C ALA A 168 13.82 7.16 -10.81
N MET A 169 13.10 6.05 -10.59
CA MET A 169 12.69 5.63 -9.25
C MET A 169 13.42 4.37 -8.75
N SER A 170 14.20 3.69 -9.59
CA SER A 170 14.81 2.41 -9.22
C SER A 170 16.34 2.52 -9.09
N ASP A 171 16.91 1.95 -8.03
CA ASP A 171 18.36 1.77 -7.87
C ASP A 171 18.88 0.59 -8.72
N ARG A 172 18.00 -0.33 -9.05
CA ARG A 172 18.27 -1.54 -9.87
C ARG A 172 17.07 -1.87 -10.74
N VAL A 173 17.30 -2.09 -12.00
CA VAL A 173 16.33 -2.57 -12.99
C VAL A 173 16.73 -3.97 -13.47
#